data_b97ee8cd93fda34e52d2eba79defbba2
#
_entry.id   b97ee8cd93fda34e52d2eba79defbba2
#
_cell.length_a   1.000
_cell.length_b   1.000
_cell.length_c   1.000
_cell.angle_alpha   90.00
_cell.angle_beta   90.00
_cell.angle_gamma   90.00
#
_symmetry.space_group_name_H-M   'P 1'
#
loop_
_entity.id
_entity.type
_entity.pdbx_description
1 polymer ?
#
loop_
_entity_poly.entity_id
_entity_poly.type
_entity_poly.pdbx_seq_one_letter_code
_entity_poly.pdbx_strand_id
1 'polypeptide(L)'
;HWWLPPAFFLFQMVVFFTSGLSVALATGAEWGSAVQAACGLIVWGVILRTVIVWHITWAVNSLTHFFGYRNYDTGEESRNNWLVAILASGEGWHNYLHHDPASASVQHRWWEFDLTYYHIRALEVLGLAKKVIRPRRTRHGEKRGASVAK
;
A
#
# COMPACT_ATOMS: atom_id res chain seq x y z
N HIS A 1 -13.41 13.95 -11.51
CA HIS A 1 -12.17 14.69 -11.12
C HIS A 1 -10.93 14.11 -11.81
N TRP A 2 -10.99 13.90 -13.13
CA TRP A 2 -9.92 13.34 -13.98
C TRP A 2 -8.61 14.16 -13.93
N TRP A 3 -8.67 15.44 -13.58
CA TRP A 3 -7.52 16.35 -13.45
C TRP A 3 -6.71 16.19 -12.15
N LEU A 4 -7.25 15.55 -11.11
CA LEU A 4 -6.58 15.39 -9.81
C LEU A 4 -5.27 14.60 -9.89
N PRO A 5 -5.20 13.43 -10.57
CA PRO A 5 -3.95 12.69 -10.66
C PRO A 5 -2.82 13.48 -11.34
N PRO A 6 -3.02 14.11 -12.52
CA PRO A 6 -1.97 14.91 -13.14
C PRO A 6 -1.61 16.15 -12.33
N ALA A 7 -2.57 16.81 -11.69
CA ALA A 7 -2.28 17.95 -10.82
C ALA A 7 -1.43 17.55 -9.62
N PHE A 8 -1.72 16.42 -8.98
CA PHE A 8 -0.94 15.89 -7.87
C PHE A 8 0.48 15.47 -8.30
N PHE A 9 0.61 14.90 -9.50
CA PHE A 9 1.91 14.55 -10.06
C PHE A 9 2.77 15.81 -10.32
N LEU A 10 2.20 16.85 -10.93
CA LEU A 10 2.87 18.14 -11.11
C LEU A 10 3.23 18.79 -9.78
N PHE A 11 2.34 18.77 -8.81
CA PHE A 11 2.61 19.26 -7.45
C PHE A 11 3.83 18.57 -6.82
N GLN A 12 3.91 17.25 -6.92
CA GLN A 12 5.10 16.52 -6.44
C GLN A 12 6.37 16.96 -7.16
N MET A 13 6.35 17.13 -8.49
CA MET A 13 7.51 17.60 -9.25
C MET A 13 7.98 18.96 -8.75
N VAL A 14 7.06 19.90 -8.51
CA VAL A 14 7.39 21.24 -7.96
C VAL A 14 7.99 21.12 -6.56
N VAL A 15 7.39 20.34 -5.68
CA VAL A 15 7.89 20.15 -4.30
C VAL A 15 9.29 19.53 -4.30
N PHE A 16 9.53 18.48 -5.07
CA PHE A 16 10.83 17.82 -5.13
C PHE A 16 11.90 18.73 -5.77
N PHE A 17 11.54 19.46 -6.82
CA PHE A 17 12.44 20.41 -7.44
C PHE A 17 12.85 21.54 -6.49
N THR A 18 11.87 22.22 -5.89
CA THR A 18 12.12 23.34 -4.98
C THR A 18 12.89 22.90 -3.74
N SER A 19 12.57 21.74 -3.18
CA SER A 19 13.29 21.17 -2.04
C SER A 19 14.74 20.84 -2.40
N GLY A 20 14.98 20.18 -3.53
CA GLY A 20 16.32 19.85 -3.99
C GLY A 20 17.17 21.07 -4.28
N LEU A 21 16.59 22.05 -4.96
CA LEU A 21 17.28 23.33 -5.24
C LEU A 21 17.64 24.05 -3.94
N SER A 22 16.69 24.18 -3.02
CA SER A 22 16.88 24.87 -1.75
C SER A 22 17.96 24.21 -0.89
N VAL A 23 17.93 22.88 -0.76
CA VAL A 23 18.95 22.14 0.01
C VAL A 23 20.32 22.26 -0.63
N ALA A 24 20.44 22.10 -1.96
CA ALA A 24 21.71 22.19 -2.65
C ALA A 24 22.34 23.60 -2.51
N LEU A 25 21.56 24.66 -2.67
CA LEU A 25 22.05 26.04 -2.48
C LEU A 25 22.42 26.30 -1.02
N ALA A 26 21.63 25.83 -0.06
CA ALA A 26 21.92 25.98 1.37
C ALA A 26 23.21 25.25 1.79
N THR A 27 23.60 24.20 1.08
CA THR A 27 24.87 23.48 1.30
C THR A 27 26.07 24.06 0.50
N GLY A 28 25.87 25.17 -0.17
CA GLY A 28 26.93 25.88 -0.88
C GLY A 28 27.20 25.38 -2.31
N ALA A 29 26.28 24.64 -2.90
CA ALA A 29 26.41 24.20 -4.29
C ALA A 29 26.29 25.39 -5.24
N GLU A 30 27.08 25.38 -6.32
CA GLU A 30 26.92 26.32 -7.43
C GLU A 30 25.57 26.11 -8.12
N TRP A 31 25.03 27.17 -8.73
CA TRP A 31 23.70 27.16 -9.35
C TRP A 31 23.50 25.99 -10.31
N GLY A 32 24.44 25.69 -11.19
CA GLY A 32 24.35 24.58 -12.16
C GLY A 32 24.21 23.22 -11.46
N SER A 33 25.03 22.99 -10.44
CA SER A 33 25.00 21.76 -9.63
C SER A 33 23.71 21.66 -8.81
N ALA A 34 23.22 22.78 -8.31
CA ALA A 34 21.94 22.81 -7.55
C ALA A 34 20.73 22.48 -8.44
N VAL A 35 20.69 23.00 -9.65
CA VAL A 35 19.64 22.66 -10.64
C VAL A 35 19.74 21.20 -11.04
N GLN A 36 20.94 20.66 -11.26
CA GLN A 36 21.12 19.25 -11.58
C GLN A 36 20.64 18.35 -10.45
N ALA A 37 20.94 18.67 -9.19
CA ALA A 37 20.46 17.94 -8.03
C ALA A 37 18.93 17.97 -7.93
N ALA A 38 18.32 19.15 -8.15
CA ALA A 38 16.86 19.31 -8.16
C ALA A 38 16.19 18.48 -9.27
N CYS A 39 16.73 18.47 -10.47
CA CYS A 39 16.28 17.61 -11.57
C CYS A 39 16.45 16.12 -11.22
N GLY A 40 17.56 15.75 -10.59
CA GLY A 40 17.80 14.40 -10.10
C GLY A 40 16.72 13.93 -9.13
N LEU A 41 16.31 14.78 -8.20
CA LEU A 41 15.22 14.45 -7.27
C LEU A 41 13.86 14.25 -7.98
N ILE A 42 13.57 14.98 -9.05
CA ILE A 42 12.36 14.70 -9.86
C ILE A 42 12.47 13.31 -10.49
N VAL A 43 13.60 12.98 -11.12
CA VAL A 43 13.77 11.69 -11.81
C VAL A 43 13.65 10.53 -10.83
N TRP A 44 14.37 10.57 -9.71
CA TRP A 44 14.38 9.48 -8.73
C TRP A 44 13.17 9.47 -7.82
N GLY A 45 12.80 10.64 -7.28
CA GLY A 45 11.77 10.76 -6.26
C GLY A 45 10.34 10.80 -6.80
N VAL A 46 10.14 11.17 -8.05
CA VAL A 46 8.81 11.26 -8.66
C VAL A 46 8.64 10.24 -9.78
N ILE A 47 9.47 10.32 -10.83
CA ILE A 47 9.26 9.52 -12.05
C ILE A 47 9.56 8.04 -11.76
N LEU A 48 10.77 7.71 -11.35
CA LEU A 48 11.18 6.33 -11.11
C LEU A 48 10.35 5.67 -10.01
N ARG A 49 10.13 6.38 -8.91
CA ARG A 49 9.25 5.90 -7.85
C ARG A 49 7.85 5.55 -8.39
N THR A 50 7.25 6.40 -9.21
CA THR A 50 5.92 6.17 -9.78
C THR A 50 5.91 4.92 -10.67
N VAL A 51 6.93 4.74 -11.50
CA VAL A 51 7.08 3.54 -12.35
C VAL A 51 7.20 2.29 -11.49
N ILE A 52 8.02 2.31 -10.43
CA ILE A 52 8.17 1.18 -9.51
C ILE A 52 6.84 0.84 -8.82
N VAL A 53 6.12 1.85 -8.30
CA VAL A 53 4.82 1.65 -7.65
C VAL A 53 3.81 1.01 -8.60
N TRP A 54 3.75 1.44 -9.86
CA TRP A 54 2.88 0.82 -10.86
C TRP A 54 3.22 -0.65 -11.09
N HIS A 55 4.51 -1.00 -11.20
CA HIS A 55 4.93 -2.39 -11.38
C HIS A 55 4.59 -3.24 -10.16
N ILE A 56 4.73 -2.71 -8.95
CA ILE A 56 4.32 -3.39 -7.71
C ILE A 56 2.79 -3.62 -7.73
N THR A 57 2.00 -2.62 -8.09
CA THR A 57 0.53 -2.74 -8.17
C THR A 57 0.11 -3.77 -9.23
N TRP A 58 0.77 -3.80 -10.38
CA TRP A 58 0.52 -4.84 -11.39
C TRP A 58 0.95 -6.22 -10.92
N ALA A 59 2.05 -6.32 -10.16
CA ALA A 59 2.48 -7.58 -9.55
C ALA A 59 1.45 -8.11 -8.55
N VAL A 60 0.80 -7.22 -7.76
CA VAL A 60 -0.34 -7.61 -6.91
C VAL A 60 -1.43 -8.27 -7.76
N ASN A 61 -1.84 -7.67 -8.86
CA ASN A 61 -2.94 -8.19 -9.68
C ASN A 61 -2.55 -9.36 -10.59
N SER A 62 -1.28 -9.55 -10.90
CA SER A 62 -0.82 -10.64 -11.77
C SER A 62 -0.19 -11.79 -10.97
N LEU A 63 0.92 -11.55 -10.26
CA LEU A 63 1.66 -12.62 -9.59
C LEU A 63 0.84 -13.33 -8.52
N THR A 64 -0.03 -12.63 -7.81
CA THR A 64 -0.89 -13.22 -6.77
C THR A 64 -2.06 -14.04 -7.34
N HIS A 65 -2.29 -14.05 -8.63
CA HIS A 65 -3.21 -14.97 -9.27
C HIS A 65 -2.52 -16.25 -9.80
N PHE A 66 -1.19 -16.23 -9.91
CA PHE A 66 -0.43 -17.41 -10.39
C PHE A 66 0.36 -18.10 -9.27
N PHE A 67 0.96 -17.33 -8.34
CA PHE A 67 1.90 -17.83 -7.34
C PHE A 67 1.46 -17.50 -5.93
N GLY A 68 1.49 -18.50 -5.06
CA GLY A 68 1.16 -18.34 -3.65
C GLY A 68 0.24 -19.45 -3.13
N TYR A 69 -0.23 -19.29 -1.89
CA TYR A 69 -1.16 -20.21 -1.26
C TYR A 69 -2.55 -19.58 -1.10
N ARG A 70 -3.55 -20.42 -0.89
CA ARG A 70 -4.94 -20.00 -0.66
C ARG A 70 -5.39 -20.37 0.74
N ASN A 71 -6.05 -19.45 1.42
CA ASN A 71 -6.70 -19.69 2.71
C ASN A 71 -8.23 -19.90 2.55
N TYR A 72 -8.78 -19.30 1.49
CA TYR A 72 -10.21 -19.31 1.21
C TYR A 72 -10.48 -19.67 -0.24
N ASP A 73 -11.60 -20.33 -0.47
CA ASP A 73 -12.16 -20.48 -1.80
C ASP A 73 -12.98 -19.23 -2.12
N THR A 74 -12.46 -18.42 -3.02
CA THR A 74 -13.04 -17.12 -3.42
C THR A 74 -13.77 -17.18 -4.76
N GLY A 75 -13.80 -18.37 -5.39
CA GLY A 75 -14.39 -18.55 -6.71
C GLY A 75 -13.54 -18.01 -7.86
N GLU A 76 -12.35 -17.51 -7.55
CA GLU A 76 -11.34 -17.03 -8.52
C GLU A 76 -9.93 -17.42 -8.04
N GLU A 77 -8.88 -17.17 -8.83
CA GLU A 77 -7.52 -17.70 -8.59
C GLU A 77 -6.63 -16.86 -7.67
N SER A 78 -7.21 -15.97 -6.85
CA SER A 78 -6.42 -15.15 -5.93
C SER A 78 -5.66 -15.99 -4.89
N ARG A 79 -4.41 -15.62 -4.65
CA ARG A 79 -3.47 -16.31 -3.76
C ARG A 79 -2.74 -15.31 -2.87
N ASN A 80 -2.26 -15.79 -1.76
CA ASN A 80 -1.41 -15.03 -0.86
C ASN A 80 0.06 -15.25 -1.22
N ASN A 81 0.76 -14.17 -1.54
CA ASN A 81 2.17 -14.18 -1.89
C ASN A 81 2.95 -13.26 -0.97
N TRP A 82 3.83 -13.82 -0.14
CA TRP A 82 4.57 -13.10 0.89
C TRP A 82 5.55 -12.05 0.31
N LEU A 83 6.19 -12.34 -0.83
CA LEU A 83 7.12 -11.39 -1.46
C LEU A 83 6.37 -10.15 -1.95
N VAL A 84 5.26 -10.37 -2.65
CA VAL A 84 4.40 -9.28 -3.11
C VAL A 84 3.81 -8.52 -1.91
N ALA A 85 3.44 -9.21 -0.83
CA ALA A 85 2.92 -8.57 0.37
C ALA A 85 3.94 -7.63 1.04
N ILE A 86 5.22 -8.01 1.09
CA ILE A 86 6.27 -7.13 1.61
C ILE A 86 6.43 -5.90 0.71
N LEU A 87 6.52 -6.07 -0.60
CA LEU A 87 6.71 -4.99 -1.56
C LEU A 87 5.51 -4.04 -1.64
N ALA A 88 4.29 -4.57 -1.50
CA ALA A 88 3.03 -3.84 -1.60
C ALA A 88 2.38 -3.53 -0.23
N SER A 89 3.18 -3.52 0.87
CA SER A 89 2.72 -3.12 2.20
C SER A 89 1.52 -3.89 2.75
N GLY A 90 1.36 -5.15 2.33
CA GLY A 90 0.29 -6.06 2.77
C GLY A 90 -0.65 -6.52 1.64
N GLU A 91 -0.74 -5.81 0.51
CA GLU A 91 -1.69 -6.14 -0.57
C GLU A 91 -1.43 -7.50 -1.24
N GLY A 92 -0.25 -8.10 -1.04
CA GLY A 92 0.07 -9.45 -1.53
C GLY A 92 -0.68 -10.57 -0.78
N TRP A 93 -1.36 -10.30 0.33
CA TRP A 93 -2.31 -11.21 0.97
C TRP A 93 -3.66 -11.20 0.22
N HIS A 94 -3.61 -11.42 -1.07
CA HIS A 94 -4.65 -11.08 -2.02
C HIS A 94 -5.86 -11.99 -1.96
N ASN A 95 -5.67 -13.26 -1.58
CA ASN A 95 -6.80 -14.19 -1.38
C ASN A 95 -7.71 -13.76 -0.21
N TYR A 96 -7.12 -13.14 0.83
CA TYR A 96 -7.94 -12.60 1.92
C TYR A 96 -8.68 -11.32 1.50
N LEU A 97 -8.04 -10.45 0.72
CA LEU A 97 -8.67 -9.24 0.16
C LEU A 97 -9.93 -9.59 -0.63
N HIS A 98 -9.86 -10.61 -1.48
CA HIS A 98 -11.01 -11.10 -2.24
C HIS A 98 -12.08 -11.80 -1.38
N HIS A 99 -11.66 -12.45 -0.27
CA HIS A 99 -12.61 -13.11 0.66
C HIS A 99 -13.39 -12.10 1.51
N ASP A 100 -12.77 -11.03 1.99
CA ASP A 100 -13.41 -9.98 2.81
C ASP A 100 -13.00 -8.58 2.34
N PRO A 101 -13.52 -8.12 1.18
CA PRO A 101 -13.13 -6.86 0.57
C PRO A 101 -13.53 -5.62 1.39
N ALA A 102 -14.41 -5.76 2.36
CA ALA A 102 -14.80 -4.67 3.26
C ALA A 102 -13.85 -4.50 4.46
N SER A 103 -12.98 -5.47 4.72
CA SER A 103 -12.05 -5.43 5.85
C SER A 103 -10.94 -4.41 5.63
N ALA A 104 -10.64 -3.64 6.66
CA ALA A 104 -9.48 -2.75 6.66
C ALA A 104 -8.14 -3.50 6.80
N SER A 105 -8.16 -4.81 7.10
CA SER A 105 -6.97 -5.64 7.20
C SER A 105 -7.06 -6.85 6.30
N VAL A 106 -5.97 -7.13 5.62
CA VAL A 106 -5.76 -8.34 4.82
C VAL A 106 -4.91 -9.39 5.54
N GLN A 107 -4.59 -9.17 6.81
CA GLN A 107 -3.86 -10.10 7.65
C GLN A 107 -4.74 -11.26 8.09
N HIS A 108 -4.33 -12.49 7.77
CA HIS A 108 -5.03 -13.72 8.21
C HIS A 108 -4.28 -14.44 9.33
N ARG A 109 -2.95 -14.54 9.23
CA ARG A 109 -2.08 -15.17 10.23
C ARG A 109 -1.24 -14.12 10.95
N TRP A 110 -0.72 -14.44 12.13
CA TRP A 110 0.08 -13.50 12.95
C TRP A 110 1.36 -13.02 12.27
N TRP A 111 1.92 -13.81 11.34
CA TRP A 111 3.13 -13.49 10.58
C TRP A 111 2.85 -12.80 9.22
N GLU A 112 1.60 -12.72 8.81
CA GLU A 112 1.19 -12.00 7.60
C GLU A 112 1.15 -10.50 7.91
N PHE A 113 2.26 -9.83 7.65
CA PHE A 113 2.42 -8.42 7.95
C PHE A 113 1.56 -7.55 7.02
N ASP A 114 0.79 -6.63 7.60
CA ASP A 114 -0.09 -5.69 6.91
C ASP A 114 0.21 -4.26 7.39
N LEU A 115 1.18 -3.62 6.72
CA LEU A 115 1.64 -2.28 7.09
C LEU A 115 0.52 -1.24 6.93
N THR A 116 -0.30 -1.37 5.90
CA THR A 116 -1.44 -0.49 5.63
C THR A 116 -2.43 -0.51 6.78
N TYR A 117 -2.74 -1.68 7.30
CA TYR A 117 -3.64 -1.81 8.45
C TYR A 117 -3.04 -1.17 9.72
N TYR A 118 -1.75 -1.32 9.97
CA TYR A 118 -1.12 -0.66 11.12
C TYR A 118 -1.20 0.86 11.03
N HIS A 119 -1.04 1.44 9.84
CA HIS A 119 -1.25 2.88 9.64
C HIS A 119 -2.72 3.29 9.89
N ILE A 120 -3.68 2.53 9.37
CA ILE A 120 -5.12 2.77 9.63
C ILE A 120 -5.41 2.71 11.13
N ARG A 121 -4.83 1.76 11.86
CA ARG A 121 -4.98 1.65 13.31
C ARG A 121 -4.35 2.83 14.06
N ALA A 122 -3.20 3.31 13.64
CA ALA A 122 -2.61 4.51 14.22
C ALA A 122 -3.51 5.74 14.00
N LEU A 123 -4.06 5.91 12.81
CA LEU A 123 -5.01 6.98 12.52
C LEU A 123 -6.32 6.84 13.32
N GLU A 124 -6.79 5.62 13.56
CA GLU A 124 -7.97 5.37 14.41
C GLU A 124 -7.71 5.79 15.86
N VAL A 125 -6.53 5.44 16.41
CA VAL A 125 -6.14 5.86 17.76
C VAL A 125 -6.04 7.39 17.88
N LEU A 126 -5.57 8.07 16.84
CA LEU A 126 -5.49 9.52 16.77
C LEU A 126 -6.86 10.19 16.51
N GLY A 127 -7.95 9.42 16.34
CA GLY A 127 -9.29 9.94 16.06
C GLY A 127 -9.49 10.45 14.63
N LEU A 128 -8.49 10.26 13.74
CA LEU A 128 -8.51 10.69 12.34
C LEU A 128 -9.23 9.69 11.43
N ALA A 129 -9.25 8.40 11.79
CA ALA A 129 -10.04 7.37 11.11
C ALA A 129 -11.21 6.92 12.00
N LYS A 130 -12.40 6.73 11.39
CA LYS A 130 -13.61 6.28 12.09
C LYS A 130 -14.26 5.12 11.35
N LYS A 131 -14.99 4.26 12.10
CA LYS A 131 -15.73 3.11 11.55
C LYS A 131 -14.84 2.11 10.80
N VAL A 132 -13.63 1.87 11.30
CA VAL A 132 -12.68 0.89 10.73
C VAL A 132 -13.30 -0.50 10.83
N ILE A 133 -13.56 -1.14 9.68
CA ILE A 133 -14.13 -2.48 9.61
C ILE A 133 -13.03 -3.49 9.89
N ARG A 134 -13.15 -4.19 11.00
CA ARG A 134 -12.18 -5.22 11.41
C ARG A 134 -12.42 -6.54 10.69
N PRO A 135 -11.37 -7.37 10.54
CA PRO A 135 -11.48 -8.69 9.91
C PRO A 135 -12.57 -9.56 10.55
N ARG A 136 -13.27 -10.33 9.75
CA ARG A 136 -14.33 -11.26 10.20
C ARG A 136 -13.83 -12.43 11.07
N ARG A 137 -12.57 -12.48 11.42
CA ARG A 137 -11.95 -13.54 12.26
C ARG A 137 -12.74 -13.87 13.52
N THR A 138 -13.37 -12.89 14.14
CA THR A 138 -14.18 -13.03 15.34
C THR A 138 -15.56 -13.66 15.09
N ARG A 139 -16.13 -13.51 13.88
CA ARG A 139 -17.49 -14.02 13.57
C ARG A 139 -17.54 -15.52 13.31
N HIS A 140 -16.45 -16.15 12.83
CA HIS A 140 -16.44 -17.62 12.62
C HIS A 140 -16.27 -18.40 13.92
N GLY A 141 -15.61 -17.85 14.93
CA GLY A 141 -15.55 -18.41 16.29
C GLY A 141 -16.93 -18.39 16.97
N GLU A 142 -17.66 -17.29 16.86
CA GLU A 142 -19.00 -17.16 17.44
C GLU A 142 -20.05 -18.05 16.78
N LYS A 143 -20.02 -18.24 15.45
CA LYS A 143 -20.95 -19.12 14.75
C LYS A 143 -20.68 -20.61 15.01
N ARG A 144 -19.44 -21.03 15.19
CA ARG A 144 -19.12 -22.41 15.60
C ARG A 144 -19.50 -22.67 17.05
N GLY A 145 -19.33 -21.72 17.96
CA GLY A 145 -19.78 -21.82 19.34
C GLY A 145 -21.30 -21.93 19.47
N ALA A 146 -22.05 -21.19 18.67
CA ALA A 146 -23.52 -21.23 18.67
C ALA A 146 -24.12 -22.49 18.01
N SER A 147 -23.37 -23.16 17.12
CA SER A 147 -23.80 -24.42 16.49
C SER A 147 -23.52 -25.66 17.33
N VAL A 148 -22.60 -25.60 18.29
CA VAL A 148 -22.28 -26.70 19.21
C VAL A 148 -23.14 -26.65 20.49
N ALA A 149 -23.84 -25.54 20.73
CA ALA A 149 -24.71 -25.31 21.89
C ALA A 149 -26.21 -25.57 21.63
N LYS A 150 -26.55 -26.29 20.56
CA LYS A 150 -27.87 -26.86 20.25
C LYS A 150 -27.69 -28.39 20.11
#